data_5e1af12153df3a69ce8e6115a7277da1
#
_entry.id   5e1af12153df3a69ce8e6115a7277da1
#
_cell.length_a   1.000
_cell.length_b   1.000
_cell.length_c   1.000
_cell.angle_alpha   90.00
_cell.angle_beta   90.00
_cell.angle_gamma   90.00
#
_symmetry.space_group_name_H-M   'P 1'
#
loop_
_entity.id
_entity.type
_entity.pdbx_description
1 polymer ?
#
loop_
_entity_poly.entity_id
_entity_poly.type
_entity_poly.pdbx_seq_one_letter_code
_entity_poly.pdbx_strand_id
1 'polypeptide(L)'
;ITMTTQQKIKQTAGHSVLGEFAPKFAELNDNVLFGETVWNDSTLNLHDRSMVTISILLGKGLIDTSFKSHLEMGKKHGITRQEIAALLTQAAFYAGWPNAWAGFRMAKEVWADNETATEKERFQQEMIFPIGEPNTAYEKYFSGNSYLSRISDSQISFSNVTFEPGCRNNWHIH
;
A
#
# COMPACT_ATOMS: atom_id res chain seq x y z
N ILE A 1 -14.34 -20.33 -3.35
CA ILE A 1 -13.38 -19.44 -4.07
C ILE A 1 -14.08 -18.10 -4.17
N THR A 2 -13.79 -17.19 -3.24
CA THR A 2 -14.31 -15.82 -3.23
C THR A 2 -13.56 -15.07 -4.32
N MET A 3 -14.23 -14.78 -5.44
CA MET A 3 -13.68 -13.87 -6.45
C MET A 3 -13.63 -12.46 -5.82
N THR A 4 -12.45 -12.02 -5.45
CA THR A 4 -12.22 -10.64 -5.05
C THR A 4 -12.48 -9.78 -6.28
N THR A 5 -13.52 -8.96 -6.23
CA THR A 5 -13.85 -8.04 -7.32
C THR A 5 -12.68 -7.07 -7.46
N GLN A 6 -11.93 -7.17 -8.55
CA GLN A 6 -10.80 -6.28 -8.83
C GLN A 6 -11.32 -4.85 -8.91
N GLN A 7 -10.75 -3.95 -8.10
CA GLN A 7 -11.12 -2.55 -8.10
C GLN A 7 -10.71 -1.93 -9.44
N LYS A 8 -11.69 -1.39 -10.20
CA LYS A 8 -11.43 -0.72 -11.46
C LYS A 8 -10.79 0.64 -11.23
N ILE A 9 -9.80 0.96 -12.03
CA ILE A 9 -9.22 2.31 -12.06
C ILE A 9 -9.97 3.19 -13.05
N LYS A 10 -10.01 4.50 -12.77
CA LYS A 10 -10.52 5.53 -13.65
C LYS A 10 -9.56 6.71 -13.64
N GLN A 11 -9.20 7.18 -14.81
CA GLN A 11 -8.38 8.36 -15.00
C GLN A 11 -9.15 9.42 -15.78
N THR A 12 -8.90 10.67 -15.45
CA THR A 12 -9.45 11.85 -16.13
C THR A 12 -8.34 12.86 -16.46
N ALA A 13 -7.09 12.50 -16.19
CA ALA A 13 -5.94 13.37 -16.40
C ALA A 13 -5.78 13.80 -17.86
N GLY A 14 -6.09 12.91 -18.81
CA GLY A 14 -6.07 13.24 -20.24
C GLY A 14 -6.98 14.42 -20.54
N HIS A 15 -8.23 14.35 -20.15
CA HIS A 15 -9.20 15.42 -20.39
C HIS A 15 -8.89 16.69 -19.58
N SER A 16 -8.48 16.56 -18.32
CA SER A 16 -8.23 17.72 -17.45
C SER A 16 -6.99 18.52 -17.86
N VAL A 17 -5.96 17.87 -18.42
CA VAL A 17 -4.70 18.51 -18.78
C VAL A 17 -4.61 18.85 -20.26
N LEU A 18 -5.11 17.98 -21.14
CA LEU A 18 -4.92 18.07 -22.59
C LEU A 18 -6.23 18.09 -23.38
N GLY A 19 -7.41 18.07 -22.72
CA GLY A 19 -8.70 17.94 -23.40
C GLY A 19 -8.98 19.01 -24.46
N GLU A 20 -8.59 20.25 -24.19
CA GLU A 20 -8.73 21.36 -25.17
C GLU A 20 -7.66 21.32 -26.26
N PHE A 21 -6.42 20.96 -25.90
CA PHE A 21 -5.29 20.95 -26.84
C PHE A 21 -5.25 19.71 -27.72
N ALA A 22 -5.54 18.53 -27.14
CA ALA A 22 -5.44 17.25 -27.84
C ALA A 22 -6.61 16.32 -27.46
N PRO A 23 -7.87 16.65 -27.85
CA PRO A 23 -9.07 15.94 -27.38
C PRO A 23 -9.06 14.45 -27.72
N LYS A 24 -8.54 14.09 -28.89
CA LYS A 24 -8.46 12.68 -29.30
C LYS A 24 -7.44 11.90 -28.47
N PHE A 25 -6.31 12.50 -28.13
CA PHE A 25 -5.34 11.89 -27.22
C PHE A 25 -5.93 11.71 -25.83
N ALA A 26 -6.61 12.73 -25.29
CA ALA A 26 -7.26 12.69 -24.00
C ALA A 26 -8.32 11.57 -23.92
N GLU A 27 -9.15 11.43 -24.96
CA GLU A 27 -10.14 10.36 -25.09
C GLU A 27 -9.47 8.98 -25.05
N LEU A 28 -8.42 8.77 -25.84
CA LEU A 28 -7.70 7.49 -25.90
C LEU A 28 -7.00 7.17 -24.58
N ASN A 29 -6.42 8.17 -23.92
CA ASN A 29 -5.78 8.00 -22.62
C ASN A 29 -6.80 7.58 -21.56
N ASP A 30 -7.89 8.32 -21.41
CA ASP A 30 -8.81 8.14 -20.29
C ASP A 30 -9.78 6.96 -20.52
N ASN A 31 -10.25 6.76 -21.74
CA ASN A 31 -11.32 5.80 -22.05
C ASN A 31 -10.80 4.48 -22.64
N VAL A 32 -9.65 4.46 -23.28
CA VAL A 32 -9.07 3.24 -23.87
C VAL A 32 -7.94 2.73 -22.96
N LEU A 33 -6.88 3.50 -22.75
CA LEU A 33 -5.75 3.05 -21.94
C LEU A 33 -6.19 2.77 -20.48
N PHE A 34 -6.79 3.76 -19.83
CA PHE A 34 -7.27 3.65 -18.44
C PHE A 34 -8.76 3.27 -18.34
N GLY A 35 -9.40 2.93 -19.45
CA GLY A 35 -10.75 2.39 -19.51
C GLY A 35 -10.78 0.87 -19.39
N GLU A 36 -11.86 0.27 -19.92
CA GLU A 36 -12.07 -1.18 -19.84
C GLU A 36 -11.08 -2.00 -20.68
N THR A 37 -10.44 -1.39 -21.70
CA THR A 37 -9.71 -2.13 -22.74
C THR A 37 -8.33 -2.57 -22.30
N VAL A 38 -7.58 -1.74 -21.52
CA VAL A 38 -6.20 -2.06 -21.16
C VAL A 38 -6.02 -2.20 -19.66
N TRP A 39 -6.08 -1.10 -18.90
CA TRP A 39 -5.78 -1.17 -17.46
C TRP A 39 -6.80 -1.96 -16.64
N ASN A 40 -8.06 -2.01 -17.06
CA ASN A 40 -9.13 -2.75 -16.40
C ASN A 40 -9.44 -4.11 -17.05
N ASP A 41 -8.67 -4.54 -18.03
CA ASP A 41 -8.76 -5.91 -18.54
C ASP A 41 -8.32 -6.91 -17.47
N SER A 42 -9.16 -7.90 -17.19
CA SER A 42 -8.99 -8.85 -16.09
C SER A 42 -7.91 -9.91 -16.31
N THR A 43 -7.36 -10.01 -17.51
CA THR A 43 -6.34 -11.02 -17.86
C THR A 43 -5.04 -10.80 -17.09
N LEU A 44 -4.70 -9.53 -16.81
CA LEU A 44 -3.56 -9.16 -15.98
C LEU A 44 -4.04 -8.22 -14.87
N ASN A 45 -3.74 -8.53 -13.63
CA ASN A 45 -4.17 -7.73 -12.48
C ASN A 45 -3.44 -6.37 -12.42
N LEU A 46 -3.97 -5.43 -11.62
CA LEU A 46 -3.45 -4.06 -11.52
C LEU A 46 -2.05 -3.99 -10.93
N HIS A 47 -1.71 -4.89 -9.99
CA HIS A 47 -0.38 -4.99 -9.40
C HIS A 47 0.67 -5.29 -10.49
N ASP A 48 0.45 -6.34 -11.28
CA ASP A 48 1.39 -6.77 -12.31
C ASP A 48 1.47 -5.77 -13.45
N ARG A 49 0.35 -5.14 -13.85
CA ARG A 49 0.35 -4.03 -14.82
C ARG A 49 1.24 -2.88 -14.37
N SER A 50 1.16 -2.52 -13.09
CA SER A 50 2.00 -1.47 -12.51
C SER A 50 3.48 -1.87 -12.50
N MET A 51 3.80 -3.11 -12.13
CA MET A 51 5.17 -3.65 -12.18
C MET A 51 5.75 -3.57 -13.60
N VAL A 52 4.99 -4.00 -14.60
CA VAL A 52 5.38 -3.93 -16.02
C VAL A 52 5.59 -2.48 -16.46
N THR A 53 4.66 -1.59 -16.17
CA THR A 53 4.74 -0.18 -16.58
C THR A 53 5.96 0.52 -15.96
N ILE A 54 6.17 0.35 -14.64
CA ILE A 54 7.33 0.90 -13.93
C ILE A 54 8.63 0.38 -14.55
N SER A 55 8.72 -0.91 -14.83
CA SER A 55 9.90 -1.53 -15.45
C SER A 55 10.20 -0.97 -16.83
N ILE A 56 9.17 -0.78 -17.67
CA ILE A 56 9.32 -0.22 -19.01
C ILE A 56 9.79 1.24 -18.94
N LEU A 57 9.17 2.06 -18.10
CA LEU A 57 9.55 3.48 -17.94
C LEU A 57 10.98 3.62 -17.45
N LEU A 58 11.37 2.82 -16.44
CA LEU A 58 12.74 2.77 -15.95
C LEU A 58 13.73 2.37 -17.05
N GLY A 59 13.42 1.30 -17.79
CA GLY A 59 14.26 0.80 -18.88
C GLY A 59 14.44 1.80 -20.01
N LYS A 60 13.43 2.65 -20.25
CA LYS A 60 13.49 3.74 -21.23
C LYS A 60 14.17 5.00 -20.70
N GLY A 61 14.55 5.05 -19.42
CA GLY A 61 15.09 6.25 -18.78
C GLY A 61 14.09 7.38 -18.59
N LEU A 62 12.78 7.09 -18.67
CA LEU A 62 11.70 8.06 -18.45
C LEU A 62 11.41 8.16 -16.95
N ILE A 63 12.30 8.84 -16.23
CA ILE A 63 12.28 8.94 -14.76
C ILE A 63 11.98 10.39 -14.38
N ASP A 64 10.77 10.80 -14.66
CA ASP A 64 10.22 12.13 -14.41
C ASP A 64 8.99 12.06 -13.47
N THR A 65 8.18 13.12 -13.45
CA THR A 65 6.93 13.17 -12.68
C THR A 65 5.93 12.08 -13.08
N SER A 66 5.93 11.66 -14.34
CA SER A 66 5.08 10.56 -14.82
C SER A 66 5.52 9.23 -14.19
N PHE A 67 6.81 8.98 -14.09
CA PHE A 67 7.34 7.80 -13.40
C PHE A 67 6.93 7.79 -11.92
N LYS A 68 7.04 8.93 -11.24
CA LYS A 68 6.59 9.07 -9.85
C LYS A 68 5.10 8.73 -9.69
N SER A 69 4.27 9.24 -10.60
CA SER A 69 2.82 8.93 -10.61
C SER A 69 2.54 7.43 -10.79
N HIS A 70 3.35 6.74 -11.61
CA HIS A 70 3.23 5.28 -11.75
C HIS A 70 3.73 4.51 -10.53
N LEU A 71 4.73 5.02 -9.80
CA LEU A 71 5.13 4.46 -8.50
C LEU A 71 3.99 4.60 -7.46
N GLU A 72 3.38 5.78 -7.37
CA GLU A 72 2.25 6.04 -6.46
C GLU A 72 1.05 5.15 -6.80
N MET A 73 0.76 4.99 -8.09
CA MET A 73 -0.29 4.08 -8.57
C MET A 73 0.05 2.64 -8.22
N GLY A 74 1.29 2.21 -8.42
CA GLY A 74 1.76 0.87 -8.05
C GLY A 74 1.59 0.58 -6.56
N LYS A 75 1.93 1.54 -5.69
CA LYS A 75 1.69 1.43 -4.25
C LYS A 75 0.20 1.23 -3.93
N LYS A 76 -0.70 1.98 -4.58
CA LYS A 76 -2.16 1.81 -4.45
C LYS A 76 -2.65 0.45 -4.97
N HIS A 77 -1.98 -0.12 -5.95
CA HIS A 77 -2.28 -1.44 -6.50
C HIS A 77 -1.63 -2.60 -5.72
N GLY A 78 -1.05 -2.30 -4.56
CA GLY A 78 -0.53 -3.30 -3.64
C GLY A 78 0.94 -3.67 -3.80
N ILE A 79 1.71 -2.96 -4.64
CA ILE A 79 3.17 -3.17 -4.70
C ILE A 79 3.77 -2.77 -3.35
N THR A 80 4.39 -3.72 -2.69
CA THR A 80 5.06 -3.52 -1.41
C THR A 80 6.42 -2.83 -1.57
N ARG A 81 6.94 -2.27 -0.47
CA ARG A 81 8.31 -1.72 -0.42
C ARG A 81 9.37 -2.76 -0.81
N GLN A 82 9.17 -4.01 -0.41
CA GLN A 82 10.10 -5.10 -0.72
C GLN A 82 10.06 -5.45 -2.21
N GLU A 83 8.88 -5.52 -2.81
CA GLU A 83 8.72 -5.83 -4.23
C GLU A 83 9.29 -4.74 -5.13
N ILE A 84 9.02 -3.44 -4.83
CA ILE A 84 9.60 -2.36 -5.64
C ILE A 84 11.12 -2.32 -5.49
N ALA A 85 11.67 -2.59 -4.32
CA ALA A 85 13.11 -2.67 -4.12
C ALA A 85 13.73 -3.82 -4.93
N ALA A 86 13.10 -5.00 -4.94
CA ALA A 86 13.53 -6.14 -5.73
C ALA A 86 13.46 -5.86 -7.24
N LEU A 87 12.36 -5.26 -7.71
CA LEU A 87 12.19 -4.86 -9.12
C LEU A 87 13.31 -3.91 -9.57
N LEU A 88 13.53 -2.83 -8.82
CA LEU A 88 14.56 -1.84 -9.18
C LEU A 88 15.97 -2.42 -9.11
N THR A 89 16.23 -3.34 -8.18
CA THR A 89 17.51 -4.05 -8.07
C THR A 89 17.75 -4.93 -9.30
N GLN A 90 16.76 -5.71 -9.70
CA GLN A 90 16.86 -6.52 -10.92
C GLN A 90 17.01 -5.64 -12.15
N ALA A 91 16.20 -4.60 -12.26
CA ALA A 91 16.23 -3.68 -13.40
C ALA A 91 17.59 -2.96 -13.56
N ALA A 92 18.36 -2.77 -12.49
CA ALA A 92 19.70 -2.18 -12.56
C ALA A 92 20.64 -2.92 -13.53
N PHE A 93 20.48 -4.25 -13.65
CA PHE A 93 21.29 -5.08 -14.55
C PHE A 93 20.86 -4.99 -16.01
N TYR A 94 19.62 -4.59 -16.29
CA TYR A 94 19.05 -4.51 -17.65
C TYR A 94 18.90 -3.07 -18.14
N ALA A 95 18.63 -2.12 -17.24
CA ALA A 95 18.40 -0.70 -17.56
C ALA A 95 19.58 0.20 -17.19
N GLY A 96 20.58 -0.34 -16.51
CA GLY A 96 21.77 0.38 -16.03
C GLY A 96 21.59 1.03 -14.66
N TRP A 97 22.68 1.07 -13.91
CA TRP A 97 22.73 1.59 -12.54
C TRP A 97 22.25 3.04 -12.37
N PRO A 98 22.58 3.99 -13.29
CA PRO A 98 22.09 5.37 -13.15
C PRO A 98 20.56 5.47 -13.13
N ASN A 99 19.88 4.72 -14.01
CA ASN A 99 18.42 4.67 -14.06
C ASN A 99 17.86 4.07 -12.77
N ALA A 100 18.42 2.96 -12.29
CA ALA A 100 18.01 2.34 -11.04
C ALA A 100 18.18 3.29 -9.84
N TRP A 101 19.30 4.01 -9.74
CA TRP A 101 19.53 5.02 -8.70
C TRP A 101 18.48 6.13 -8.73
N ALA A 102 18.13 6.63 -9.92
CA ALA A 102 17.09 7.64 -10.05
C ALA A 102 15.72 7.08 -9.64
N GLY A 103 15.40 5.86 -10.07
CA GLY A 103 14.19 5.15 -9.66
C GLY A 103 14.10 4.93 -8.16
N PHE A 104 15.20 4.50 -7.51
CA PHE A 104 15.25 4.31 -6.05
C PHE A 104 15.02 5.61 -5.27
N ARG A 105 15.56 6.74 -5.72
CA ARG A 105 15.30 8.03 -5.06
C ARG A 105 13.81 8.34 -5.02
N MET A 106 13.12 8.20 -6.15
CA MET A 106 11.67 8.43 -6.23
C MET A 106 10.86 7.37 -5.46
N ALA A 107 11.25 6.10 -5.57
CA ALA A 107 10.58 5.03 -4.84
C ALA A 107 10.71 5.23 -3.32
N LYS A 108 11.88 5.66 -2.83
CA LYS A 108 12.07 5.97 -1.41
C LYS A 108 11.10 7.05 -0.92
N GLU A 109 10.81 8.08 -1.73
CA GLU A 109 9.83 9.11 -1.39
C GLU A 109 8.40 8.54 -1.34
N VAL A 110 8.02 7.72 -2.33
CA VAL A 110 6.67 7.15 -2.44
C VAL A 110 6.40 6.11 -1.35
N TRP A 111 7.38 5.27 -1.05
CA TRP A 111 7.32 4.27 0.03
C TRP A 111 8.02 4.74 1.31
N ALA A 112 8.30 6.04 1.43
CA ALA A 112 8.54 6.60 2.73
C ALA A 112 7.26 6.35 3.53
N ASP A 113 7.29 5.28 4.33
CA ASP A 113 6.39 5.20 5.46
C ASP A 113 6.64 6.49 6.24
N ASN A 114 5.60 7.05 6.82
CA ASN A 114 5.82 8.07 7.84
C ASN A 114 6.76 7.41 8.86
N GLU A 115 8.06 7.66 8.76
CA GLU A 115 9.05 7.21 9.77
C GLU A 115 8.70 7.77 11.15
N THR A 116 7.67 8.63 11.19
CA THR A 116 7.00 9.12 12.40
C THR A 116 5.84 8.23 12.87
N ALA A 117 5.37 7.26 12.05
CA ALA A 117 4.40 6.30 12.56
C ALA A 117 5.09 5.42 13.60
N THR A 118 4.67 5.55 14.84
CA THR A 118 5.17 4.74 15.93
C THR A 118 4.95 3.26 15.60
N GLU A 119 5.76 2.38 16.17
CA GLU A 119 5.60 0.93 16.01
C GLU A 119 4.15 0.50 16.34
N LYS A 120 3.51 1.22 17.25
CA LYS A 120 2.10 1.08 17.64
C LYS A 120 1.14 1.41 16.49
N GLU A 121 1.38 2.48 15.72
CA GLU A 121 0.52 2.87 14.59
C GLU A 121 0.64 1.89 13.41
N ARG A 122 1.85 1.37 13.14
CA ARG A 122 2.05 0.30 12.15
C ARG A 122 1.32 -0.97 12.56
N PHE A 123 1.45 -1.37 13.81
CA PHE A 123 0.76 -2.52 14.38
C PHE A 123 -0.77 -2.34 14.32
N GLN A 124 -1.27 -1.13 14.56
CA GLN A 124 -2.70 -0.80 14.45
C GLN A 124 -3.26 -0.99 13.03
N GLN A 125 -2.47 -0.69 11.99
CA GLN A 125 -2.87 -0.87 10.59
C GLN A 125 -2.87 -2.33 10.13
N GLU A 126 -2.07 -3.18 10.76
CA GLU A 126 -1.95 -4.61 10.45
C GLU A 126 -2.94 -5.48 11.24
N MET A 127 -3.52 -4.96 12.31
CA MET A 127 -4.40 -5.72 13.20
C MET A 127 -5.80 -5.90 12.62
N ILE A 128 -6.31 -7.13 12.69
CA ILE A 128 -7.70 -7.47 12.32
C ILE A 128 -8.70 -6.87 13.32
N PHE A 129 -8.31 -6.79 14.60
CA PHE A 129 -9.13 -6.23 15.67
C PHE A 129 -8.51 -4.96 16.22
N PRO A 130 -9.31 -3.96 16.63
CA PRO A 130 -8.78 -2.72 17.20
C PRO A 130 -7.98 -3.00 18.48
N ILE A 131 -6.91 -2.22 18.71
CA ILE A 131 -6.09 -2.33 19.92
C ILE A 131 -6.92 -2.02 21.17
N GLY A 132 -7.82 -1.05 21.08
CA GLY A 132 -8.66 -0.63 22.20
C GLY A 132 -8.02 0.41 23.11
N GLU A 133 -8.69 0.66 24.24
CA GLU A 133 -8.27 1.62 25.26
C GLU A 133 -7.28 0.99 26.25
N PRO A 134 -6.51 1.79 27.00
CA PRO A 134 -5.64 1.28 28.06
C PRO A 134 -6.43 0.39 29.04
N ASN A 135 -5.91 -0.79 29.29
CA ASN A 135 -6.56 -1.80 30.12
C ASN A 135 -6.38 -1.52 31.63
N THR A 136 -6.91 -0.40 32.10
CA THR A 136 -6.78 0.05 33.49
C THR A 136 -7.52 -0.82 34.48
N ALA A 137 -8.62 -1.45 34.07
CA ALA A 137 -9.44 -2.30 34.94
C ALA A 137 -8.69 -3.56 35.42
N TYR A 138 -7.75 -4.04 34.64
CA TYR A 138 -7.00 -5.27 34.91
C TYR A 138 -5.49 -5.03 35.03
N GLU A 139 -5.02 -3.77 35.12
CA GLU A 139 -3.60 -3.43 35.14
C GLU A 139 -2.80 -4.13 36.22
N LYS A 140 -3.42 -4.42 37.37
CA LYS A 140 -2.78 -5.15 38.50
C LYS A 140 -2.32 -6.58 38.14
N TYR A 141 -2.85 -7.14 37.05
CA TYR A 141 -2.51 -8.48 36.62
C TYR A 141 -1.39 -8.50 35.56
N PHE A 142 -0.93 -7.33 35.13
CA PHE A 142 0.11 -7.20 34.13
C PHE A 142 1.25 -6.31 34.62
N SER A 143 2.44 -6.57 34.12
CA SER A 143 3.59 -5.67 34.25
C SER A 143 3.88 -5.12 32.86
N GLY A 144 3.68 -3.82 32.63
CA GLY A 144 3.75 -3.17 31.33
C GLY A 144 2.37 -2.78 30.80
N ASN A 145 2.36 -2.17 29.61
CA ASN A 145 1.14 -1.63 29.04
C ASN A 145 0.33 -2.72 28.34
N SER A 146 -0.95 -2.76 28.61
CA SER A 146 -1.93 -3.59 27.89
C SER A 146 -3.16 -2.76 27.53
N TYR A 147 -3.86 -3.19 26.48
CA TYR A 147 -5.02 -2.51 25.92
C TYR A 147 -6.16 -3.51 25.79
N LEU A 148 -7.38 -3.04 25.95
CA LEU A 148 -8.60 -3.85 25.86
C LEU A 148 -9.56 -3.25 24.85
N SER A 149 -9.96 -4.03 23.86
CA SER A 149 -11.02 -3.70 22.95
C SER A 149 -12.14 -4.72 23.04
N ARG A 150 -13.33 -4.25 23.40
CA ARG A 150 -14.51 -5.10 23.45
C ARG A 150 -15.05 -5.33 22.05
N ILE A 151 -15.21 -6.59 21.65
CA ILE A 151 -15.65 -7.00 20.32
C ILE A 151 -17.14 -7.36 20.32
N SER A 152 -17.61 -8.03 21.37
CA SER A 152 -19.01 -8.43 21.51
C SER A 152 -19.46 -8.42 22.96
N ASP A 153 -20.70 -7.99 23.18
CA ASP A 153 -21.41 -8.03 24.47
C ASP A 153 -22.70 -8.87 24.42
N SER A 154 -22.95 -9.54 23.29
CA SER A 154 -24.19 -10.29 23.11
C SER A 154 -24.19 -11.60 23.90
N GLN A 155 -24.44 -12.74 23.31
CA GLN A 155 -24.57 -14.03 24.02
C GLN A 155 -23.27 -14.48 24.70
N ILE A 156 -22.10 -14.09 24.15
CA ILE A 156 -20.79 -14.35 24.72
C ILE A 156 -19.99 -13.04 24.72
N SER A 157 -19.52 -12.64 25.90
CA SER A 157 -18.60 -11.49 26.00
C SER A 157 -17.26 -11.86 25.43
N PHE A 158 -16.79 -11.10 24.45
CA PHE A 158 -15.56 -11.35 23.75
C PHE A 158 -14.76 -10.06 23.58
N SER A 159 -13.48 -10.10 23.93
CA SER A 159 -12.60 -8.93 23.88
C SER A 159 -11.26 -9.29 23.29
N ASN A 160 -10.66 -8.35 22.58
CA ASN A 160 -9.26 -8.40 22.18
C ASN A 160 -8.39 -7.77 23.27
N VAL A 161 -7.34 -8.45 23.69
CA VAL A 161 -6.33 -7.91 24.63
C VAL A 161 -5.02 -7.80 23.89
N THR A 162 -4.49 -6.59 23.80
CA THR A 162 -3.22 -6.29 23.13
C THR A 162 -2.15 -5.95 24.19
N PHE A 163 -0.97 -6.51 24.05
CA PHE A 163 0.17 -6.30 24.94
C PHE A 163 1.29 -5.59 24.17
N GLU A 164 1.89 -4.56 24.78
CA GLU A 164 3.12 -3.99 24.25
C GLU A 164 4.31 -4.96 24.44
N PRO A 165 5.37 -4.85 23.63
CA PRO A 165 6.58 -5.64 23.81
C PRO A 165 7.12 -5.52 25.23
N GLY A 166 7.38 -6.67 25.87
CA GLY A 166 7.86 -6.72 27.25
C GLY A 166 6.76 -6.73 28.32
N CYS A 167 5.49 -6.55 27.98
CA CYS A 167 4.39 -6.74 28.92
C CYS A 167 4.33 -8.20 29.36
N ARG A 168 4.13 -8.41 30.66
CA ARG A 168 4.10 -9.75 31.30
C ARG A 168 2.81 -9.92 32.09
N ASN A 169 2.23 -11.10 31.98
CA ASN A 169 1.11 -11.50 32.81
C ASN A 169 1.65 -11.91 34.20
N ASN A 170 1.06 -11.37 35.24
CA ASN A 170 1.40 -11.76 36.64
C ASN A 170 0.55 -12.97 37.04
N TRP A 171 1.07 -13.81 37.94
CA TRP A 171 0.32 -14.92 38.49
C TRP A 171 -0.94 -14.44 39.20
N HIS A 172 -2.11 -14.96 38.80
CA HIS A 172 -3.40 -14.66 39.43
C HIS A 172 -4.37 -15.83 39.25
N ILE A 173 -5.38 -15.86 40.10
CA ILE A 173 -6.43 -16.89 40.10
C ILE A 173 -7.67 -16.26 39.46
N HIS A 174 -8.32 -16.99 38.56
CA HIS A 174 -9.60 -16.64 37.94
C HIS A 174 -10.76 -17.12 38.80
#